data_a4835064b91b31e68236eac6d173323c
#
_entry.id   a4835064b91b31e68236eac6d173323c
#
_cell.length_a   1.000
_cell.length_b   1.000
_cell.length_c   1.000
_cell.angle_alpha   90.00
_cell.angle_beta   90.00
_cell.angle_gamma   90.00
#
_symmetry.space_group_name_H-M   'P 1'
#
loop_
_entity.id
_entity.type
_entity.pdbx_description
1 polymer ?
#
loop_
_entity_poly.entity_id
_entity_poly.type
_entity_poly.pdbx_seq_one_letter_code
_entity_poly.pdbx_strand_id
1 'polypeptide(L)'
;KVLFLLVLFSSLVFANERILLNVIKNVSIPNVQNTIENARILQQDLNTQNFTNFLQSWKKVEALYFAGDLNEDFLDTPRYIDVFNNLKEDLNSQMKMVIESKDDAKTALFKNSFKTINALEYMIFNDNEISKREKELSIVILNSMISHLEEIKTVYETYLLKPTKDEKWENALVINTLIASSYRLKEWRIGNASGNSSKFKNDAKNERAEYFLSQNSFAAIDAILDAHNQIVKKNPYYDFAAFAMDKGAAIQLLVVIDKIKEMQDELKVLPKDDFTKANKLFNSAKDLHNAYYVSLIEQLSITGKILDADGD
;
A
#
# COMPACT_ATOMS: atom_id res chain seq x y z
N LYS A 1 -13.91 -63.42 -19.74
CA LYS A 1 -14.37 -62.01 -19.68
C LYS A 1 -13.36 -61.22 -18.88
N VAL A 2 -12.44 -60.52 -19.55
CA VAL A 2 -11.45 -59.67 -18.94
C VAL A 2 -12.04 -58.24 -18.95
N LEU A 3 -12.29 -57.70 -17.78
CA LEU A 3 -12.78 -56.35 -17.58
C LEU A 3 -11.59 -55.41 -17.70
N PHE A 4 -11.49 -54.62 -18.80
CA PHE A 4 -10.50 -53.56 -18.94
C PHE A 4 -10.99 -52.35 -18.17
N LEU A 5 -10.36 -52.06 -17.05
CA LEU A 5 -10.56 -50.86 -16.24
C LEU A 5 -9.80 -49.71 -16.94
N LEU A 6 -10.52 -48.87 -17.72
CA LEU A 6 -9.96 -47.64 -18.24
C LEU A 6 -9.79 -46.63 -17.09
N VAL A 7 -8.59 -46.51 -16.58
CA VAL A 7 -8.21 -45.41 -15.68
C VAL A 7 -8.04 -44.18 -16.59
N LEU A 8 -9.05 -43.34 -16.61
CA LEU A 8 -8.96 -41.98 -17.15
C LEU A 8 -8.03 -41.19 -16.22
N PHE A 9 -6.76 -41.12 -16.59
CA PHE A 9 -5.89 -40.04 -16.10
C PHE A 9 -6.45 -38.72 -16.66
N SER A 10 -7.27 -38.03 -15.91
CA SER A 10 -7.49 -36.60 -16.10
C SER A 10 -6.15 -35.92 -15.88
N SER A 11 -5.39 -35.73 -16.95
CA SER A 11 -4.33 -34.73 -16.98
C SER A 11 -5.01 -33.39 -16.65
N LEU A 12 -4.91 -32.98 -15.38
CA LEU A 12 -5.10 -31.57 -15.01
C LEU A 12 -4.12 -30.80 -15.89
N VAL A 13 -4.64 -30.24 -16.96
CA VAL A 13 -3.98 -29.17 -17.68
C VAL A 13 -3.88 -28.04 -16.64
N PHE A 14 -2.72 -27.94 -15.98
CA PHE A 14 -2.34 -26.71 -15.31
C PHE A 14 -2.25 -25.68 -16.45
N ALA A 15 -3.36 -24.98 -16.68
CA ALA A 15 -3.30 -23.72 -17.40
C ALA A 15 -2.16 -22.93 -16.78
N ASN A 16 -1.26 -22.38 -17.58
CA ASN A 16 -0.09 -21.61 -17.17
C ASN A 16 -0.51 -20.62 -16.07
N GLU A 17 -0.37 -21.00 -14.80
CA GLU A 17 -0.84 -20.21 -13.67
C GLU A 17 0.14 -19.07 -13.48
N ARG A 18 -0.22 -17.88 -13.96
CA ARG A 18 0.59 -16.67 -13.90
C ARG A 18 0.41 -16.01 -12.54
N ILE A 19 1.52 -15.72 -11.85
CA ILE A 19 1.50 -15.17 -10.49
C ILE A 19 0.74 -13.86 -10.42
N LEU A 20 1.03 -12.90 -11.32
CA LEU A 20 0.41 -11.58 -11.30
C LEU A 20 -1.11 -11.67 -11.44
N LEU A 21 -1.61 -12.56 -12.31
CA LEU A 21 -3.06 -12.74 -12.47
C LEU A 21 -3.70 -13.27 -11.18
N ASN A 22 -3.04 -14.21 -10.51
CA ASN A 22 -3.50 -14.74 -9.24
C ASN A 22 -3.43 -13.68 -8.12
N VAL A 23 -2.38 -12.86 -8.08
CA VAL A 23 -2.27 -11.73 -7.14
C VAL A 23 -3.36 -10.69 -7.40
N ILE A 24 -3.58 -10.30 -8.66
CA ILE A 24 -4.64 -9.32 -8.99
C ILE A 24 -6.01 -9.86 -8.58
N LYS A 25 -6.32 -11.11 -8.93
CA LYS A 25 -7.62 -11.73 -8.66
C LYS A 25 -7.90 -11.93 -7.17
N ASN A 26 -6.90 -12.41 -6.41
CA ASN A 26 -7.10 -12.90 -5.05
C ASN A 26 -6.62 -11.93 -3.97
N VAL A 27 -5.83 -10.90 -4.33
CA VAL A 27 -5.28 -9.92 -3.40
C VAL A 27 -5.66 -8.50 -3.79
N SER A 28 -5.28 -8.04 -5.01
CA SER A 28 -5.43 -6.62 -5.37
C SER A 28 -6.89 -6.19 -5.49
N ILE A 29 -7.73 -6.91 -6.24
CA ILE A 29 -9.16 -6.59 -6.38
C ILE A 29 -9.88 -6.66 -5.02
N PRO A 30 -9.73 -7.72 -4.19
CA PRO A 30 -10.30 -7.74 -2.84
C PRO A 30 -9.86 -6.57 -1.95
N ASN A 31 -8.56 -6.19 -1.98
CA ASN A 31 -8.08 -5.04 -1.21
C ASN A 31 -8.74 -3.73 -1.66
N VAL A 32 -8.85 -3.49 -2.98
CA VAL A 32 -9.52 -2.29 -3.51
C VAL A 32 -11.00 -2.29 -3.13
N GLN A 33 -11.71 -3.41 -3.26
CA GLN A 33 -13.12 -3.52 -2.87
C GLN A 33 -13.34 -3.23 -1.40
N ASN A 34 -12.50 -3.81 -0.52
CA ASN A 34 -12.54 -3.54 0.91
C ASN A 34 -12.26 -2.05 1.23
N THR A 35 -11.35 -1.42 0.47
CA THR A 35 -11.05 0.02 0.65
C THR A 35 -12.25 0.88 0.26
N ILE A 36 -12.94 0.56 -0.84
CA ILE A 36 -14.18 1.25 -1.27
C ILE A 36 -15.27 1.09 -0.21
N GLU A 37 -15.43 -0.11 0.35
CA GLU A 37 -16.41 -0.38 1.40
C GLU A 37 -16.11 0.42 2.67
N ASN A 38 -14.87 0.41 3.14
CA ASN A 38 -14.44 1.18 4.29
C ASN A 38 -14.59 2.70 4.07
N ALA A 39 -14.34 3.20 2.85
CA ALA A 39 -14.60 4.60 2.52
C ALA A 39 -16.10 4.95 2.62
N ARG A 40 -16.98 4.07 2.16
CA ARG A 40 -18.45 4.24 2.27
C ARG A 40 -18.95 4.17 3.73
N ILE A 41 -18.38 3.28 4.53
CA ILE A 41 -18.67 3.21 5.97
C ILE A 41 -18.24 4.52 6.66
N LEU A 42 -17.04 5.03 6.35
CA LEU A 42 -16.54 6.29 6.87
C LEU A 42 -17.42 7.48 6.44
N GLN A 43 -17.97 7.49 5.22
CA GLN A 43 -18.92 8.52 4.79
C GLN A 43 -20.20 8.55 5.65
N GLN A 44 -20.65 7.40 6.13
CA GLN A 44 -21.86 7.30 6.94
C GLN A 44 -21.62 7.73 8.39
N ASP A 45 -20.43 7.45 8.90
CA ASP A 45 -20.05 7.74 10.28
C ASP A 45 -18.55 8.11 10.36
N LEU A 46 -18.29 9.43 10.39
CA LEU A 46 -16.97 10.00 10.51
C LEU A 46 -16.46 9.86 11.94
N ASN A 47 -15.68 8.83 12.20
CA ASN A 47 -15.04 8.57 13.49
C ASN A 47 -13.65 7.99 13.34
N THR A 48 -12.90 7.97 14.44
CA THR A 48 -11.51 7.48 14.46
C THR A 48 -11.37 6.04 13.99
N GLN A 49 -12.28 5.14 14.40
CA GLN A 49 -12.17 3.71 14.03
C GLN A 49 -12.41 3.51 12.54
N ASN A 50 -13.43 4.15 11.98
CA ASN A 50 -13.73 4.05 10.55
C ASN A 50 -12.64 4.68 9.69
N PHE A 51 -12.04 5.80 10.14
CA PHE A 51 -10.87 6.38 9.49
C PHE A 51 -9.68 5.42 9.52
N THR A 52 -9.38 4.81 10.67
CA THR A 52 -8.29 3.83 10.79
C THR A 52 -8.51 2.63 9.86
N ASN A 53 -9.74 2.09 9.79
CA ASN A 53 -10.07 0.97 8.91
C ASN A 53 -9.89 1.33 7.42
N PHE A 54 -10.37 2.52 7.02
CA PHE A 54 -10.19 3.03 5.66
C PHE A 54 -8.71 3.21 5.32
N LEU A 55 -7.97 3.88 6.19
CA LEU A 55 -6.53 4.10 6.06
C LEU A 55 -5.75 2.78 5.90
N GLN A 56 -5.96 1.83 6.79
CA GLN A 56 -5.29 0.53 6.72
C GLN A 56 -5.61 -0.23 5.42
N SER A 57 -6.86 -0.18 4.97
CA SER A 57 -7.24 -0.81 3.71
C SER A 57 -6.60 -0.11 2.51
N TRP A 58 -6.53 1.23 2.49
CA TRP A 58 -5.81 1.99 1.47
C TRP A 58 -4.32 1.63 1.43
N LYS A 59 -3.66 1.53 2.58
CA LYS A 59 -2.22 1.19 2.64
C LYS A 59 -1.91 -0.19 2.05
N LYS A 60 -2.84 -1.14 2.12
CA LYS A 60 -2.70 -2.44 1.43
C LYS A 60 -2.79 -2.29 -0.09
N VAL A 61 -3.65 -1.42 -0.60
CA VAL A 61 -3.74 -1.12 -2.04
C VAL A 61 -2.48 -0.39 -2.51
N GLU A 62 -2.05 0.65 -1.81
CA GLU A 62 -0.88 1.46 -2.16
C GLU A 62 0.42 0.64 -2.15
N ALA A 63 0.60 -0.25 -1.17
CA ALA A 63 1.78 -1.10 -1.06
C ALA A 63 1.94 -2.07 -2.24
N LEU A 64 0.83 -2.50 -2.83
CA LEU A 64 0.74 -3.46 -3.95
C LEU A 64 0.11 -2.81 -5.19
N TYR A 65 0.48 -1.57 -5.48
CA TYR A 65 -0.08 -0.83 -6.60
C TYR A 65 0.57 -1.26 -7.93
N PHE A 66 -0.20 -1.91 -8.78
CA PHE A 66 0.22 -2.37 -10.10
C PHE A 66 -0.45 -1.59 -11.24
N ALA A 67 -1.55 -0.87 -10.97
CA ALA A 67 -2.41 -0.33 -12.03
C ALA A 67 -1.66 0.62 -12.97
N GLY A 68 -0.75 1.46 -12.48
CA GLY A 68 0.07 2.35 -13.30
C GLY A 68 1.05 1.63 -14.23
N ASP A 69 1.60 0.47 -13.80
CA ASP A 69 2.46 -0.35 -14.66
C ASP A 69 1.64 -1.14 -15.71
N LEU A 70 0.38 -1.44 -15.42
CA LEU A 70 -0.54 -2.13 -16.33
C LEU A 70 -1.17 -1.19 -17.37
N ASN A 71 -1.40 0.06 -16.98
CA ASN A 71 -1.91 1.14 -17.82
C ASN A 71 -1.34 2.49 -17.34
N GLU A 72 -0.51 3.12 -18.19
CA GLU A 72 0.23 4.36 -17.88
C GLU A 72 -0.69 5.55 -17.55
N ASP A 73 -1.94 5.56 -18.01
CA ASP A 73 -2.92 6.60 -17.66
C ASP A 73 -3.19 6.67 -16.14
N PHE A 74 -2.89 5.60 -15.40
CA PHE A 74 -3.12 5.48 -13.96
C PHE A 74 -1.84 5.59 -13.13
N LEU A 75 -0.72 5.99 -13.72
CA LEU A 75 0.56 6.08 -13.00
C LEU A 75 0.47 7.01 -11.78
N ASP A 76 -0.20 8.14 -11.93
CA ASP A 76 -0.33 9.15 -10.88
C ASP A 76 -1.55 8.97 -9.96
N THR A 77 -2.41 7.97 -10.19
CA THR A 77 -3.65 7.77 -9.41
C THR A 77 -3.40 7.69 -7.89
N PRO A 78 -2.34 7.05 -7.38
CA PRO A 78 -2.07 7.06 -5.94
C PRO A 78 -1.91 8.46 -5.36
N ARG A 79 -1.35 9.42 -6.11
CA ARG A 79 -1.16 10.82 -5.68
C ARG A 79 -2.48 11.60 -5.56
N TYR A 80 -3.55 11.12 -6.20
CA TYR A 80 -4.89 11.69 -6.05
C TYR A 80 -5.62 11.16 -4.81
N ILE A 81 -5.08 10.12 -4.17
CA ILE A 81 -5.61 9.54 -2.93
C ILE A 81 -4.73 9.91 -1.73
N ASP A 82 -3.41 9.94 -1.90
CA ASP A 82 -2.44 10.17 -0.83
C ASP A 82 -1.24 10.97 -1.35
N VAL A 83 -0.99 12.11 -0.71
CA VAL A 83 0.11 13.04 -1.10
C VAL A 83 1.29 12.99 -0.15
N PHE A 84 1.34 12.04 0.79
CA PHE A 84 2.46 11.94 1.72
C PHE A 84 3.81 11.89 0.97
N ASN A 85 4.75 12.71 1.44
CA ASN A 85 6.09 12.90 0.87
C ASN A 85 6.13 13.54 -0.55
N ASN A 86 4.98 13.75 -1.19
CA ASN A 86 4.88 14.33 -2.54
C ASN A 86 4.39 15.80 -2.53
N LEU A 87 4.02 16.33 -1.36
CA LEU A 87 3.52 17.70 -1.23
C LEU A 87 4.58 18.61 -0.62
N LYS A 88 4.82 19.76 -1.28
CA LYS A 88 5.71 20.82 -0.77
C LYS A 88 4.95 21.95 -0.06
N GLU A 89 3.61 21.91 -0.08
CA GLU A 89 2.73 22.93 0.47
C GLU A 89 2.32 22.57 1.91
N ASP A 90 2.02 23.59 2.73
CA ASP A 90 1.38 23.40 4.01
C ASP A 90 -0.11 23.09 3.83
N LEU A 91 -0.42 21.80 3.72
CA LEU A 91 -1.77 21.32 3.51
C LEU A 91 -2.69 21.70 4.69
N ASN A 92 -2.22 21.62 5.93
CA ASN A 92 -3.01 21.90 7.11
C ASN A 92 -3.51 23.34 7.12
N SER A 93 -2.62 24.31 6.87
CA SER A 93 -3.00 25.73 6.74
C SER A 93 -3.97 25.99 5.61
N GLN A 94 -3.83 25.28 4.47
CA GLN A 94 -4.76 25.42 3.35
C GLN A 94 -6.13 24.80 3.68
N MET A 95 -6.17 23.64 4.32
CA MET A 95 -7.44 23.01 4.72
C MET A 95 -8.20 23.84 5.74
N LYS A 96 -7.50 24.55 6.65
CA LYS A 96 -8.14 25.54 7.52
C LYS A 96 -8.87 26.62 6.74
N MET A 97 -8.22 27.18 5.69
CA MET A 97 -8.87 28.18 4.83
C MET A 97 -10.05 27.61 4.05
N VAL A 98 -9.98 26.33 3.64
CA VAL A 98 -11.10 25.64 2.97
C VAL A 98 -12.31 25.50 3.90
N ILE A 99 -12.10 25.17 5.19
CA ILE A 99 -13.16 25.10 6.19
C ILE A 99 -13.82 26.47 6.37
N GLU A 100 -13.02 27.54 6.48
CA GLU A 100 -13.48 28.92 6.69
C GLU A 100 -14.15 29.55 5.45
N SER A 101 -13.93 28.98 4.25
CA SER A 101 -14.51 29.46 2.99
C SER A 101 -16.04 29.32 3.00
N LYS A 102 -16.70 30.32 2.37
CA LYS A 102 -18.16 30.33 2.13
C LYS A 102 -18.55 29.66 0.80
N ASP A 103 -17.58 29.23 0.01
CA ASP A 103 -17.83 28.54 -1.25
C ASP A 103 -18.51 27.20 -1.01
N ASP A 104 -19.23 26.69 -1.98
CA ASP A 104 -19.72 25.31 -1.92
C ASP A 104 -18.55 24.31 -1.79
N ALA A 105 -18.81 23.12 -1.26
CA ALA A 105 -17.77 22.17 -0.93
C ALA A 105 -16.91 21.73 -2.15
N LYS A 106 -17.53 21.63 -3.35
CA LYS A 106 -16.79 21.23 -4.57
C LYS A 106 -15.87 22.35 -5.04
N THR A 107 -16.35 23.59 -4.99
CA THR A 107 -15.56 24.78 -5.36
C THR A 107 -14.42 24.99 -4.36
N ALA A 108 -14.67 24.85 -3.05
CA ALA A 108 -13.64 24.99 -2.03
C ALA A 108 -12.52 23.95 -2.19
N LEU A 109 -12.87 22.71 -2.58
CA LEU A 109 -11.93 21.60 -2.80
C LEU A 109 -11.40 21.54 -4.24
N PHE A 110 -11.00 22.67 -4.83
CA PHE A 110 -10.60 22.76 -6.25
C PHE A 110 -9.26 22.06 -6.56
N LYS A 111 -8.34 21.96 -5.60
CA LYS A 111 -7.05 21.28 -5.78
C LYS A 111 -7.19 19.76 -5.58
N ASN A 112 -6.37 18.96 -6.30
CA ASN A 112 -6.32 17.52 -6.09
C ASN A 112 -5.83 17.16 -4.69
N SER A 113 -4.82 17.87 -4.16
CA SER A 113 -4.30 17.67 -2.79
C SER A 113 -5.35 17.87 -1.69
N PHE A 114 -6.41 18.67 -1.97
CA PHE A 114 -7.52 18.89 -1.03
C PHE A 114 -8.52 17.72 -0.99
N LYS A 115 -8.38 16.74 -1.88
CA LYS A 115 -9.29 15.59 -1.99
C LYS A 115 -8.59 14.27 -1.67
N THR A 116 -7.59 14.30 -0.79
CA THR A 116 -6.76 13.17 -0.40
C THR A 116 -7.04 12.73 1.03
N ILE A 117 -6.51 11.56 1.40
CA ILE A 117 -6.61 11.02 2.77
C ILE A 117 -5.93 11.94 3.80
N ASN A 118 -4.87 12.66 3.39
CA ASN A 118 -4.19 13.62 4.27
C ASN A 118 -5.08 14.85 4.54
N ALA A 119 -5.83 15.33 3.54
CA ALA A 119 -6.83 16.37 3.73
C ALA A 119 -8.01 15.87 4.58
N LEU A 120 -8.45 14.64 4.37
CA LEU A 120 -9.50 14.01 5.18
C LEU A 120 -9.08 13.83 6.64
N GLU A 121 -7.82 13.46 6.89
CA GLU A 121 -7.26 13.39 8.24
C GLU A 121 -7.41 14.73 8.95
N TYR A 122 -7.06 15.83 8.27
CA TYR A 122 -7.24 17.16 8.83
C TYR A 122 -8.71 17.47 9.15
N MET A 123 -9.66 17.13 8.26
CA MET A 123 -11.10 17.33 8.51
C MET A 123 -11.61 16.62 9.77
N ILE A 124 -11.01 15.48 10.13
CA ILE A 124 -11.51 14.65 11.24
C ILE A 124 -10.75 14.91 12.55
N PHE A 125 -9.48 15.35 12.48
CA PHE A 125 -8.57 15.37 13.63
C PHE A 125 -7.93 16.74 13.92
N ASN A 126 -8.36 17.82 13.24
CA ASN A 126 -7.80 19.16 13.50
C ASN A 126 -8.23 19.73 14.85
N ASP A 127 -9.38 19.28 15.37
CA ASP A 127 -9.90 19.62 16.69
C ASP A 127 -10.69 18.46 17.31
N ASN A 128 -11.49 18.74 18.35
CA ASN A 128 -12.23 17.69 19.08
C ASN A 128 -13.64 17.40 18.53
N GLU A 129 -14.18 18.23 17.64
CA GLU A 129 -15.55 18.13 17.14
C GLU A 129 -15.61 18.34 15.63
N ILE A 130 -16.15 17.38 14.90
CA ILE A 130 -16.34 17.50 13.46
C ILE A 130 -17.56 18.38 13.18
N SER A 131 -17.34 19.59 12.70
CA SER A 131 -18.40 20.54 12.34
C SER A 131 -19.25 20.06 11.16
N LYS A 132 -20.41 20.70 10.96
CA LYS A 132 -21.24 20.43 9.77
C LYS A 132 -20.47 20.68 8.47
N ARG A 133 -19.63 21.73 8.43
CA ARG A 133 -18.81 22.08 7.25
C ARG A 133 -17.78 21.01 6.96
N GLU A 134 -17.08 20.52 7.95
CA GLU A 134 -16.08 19.45 7.79
C GLU A 134 -16.73 18.14 7.33
N LYS A 135 -17.94 17.83 7.81
CA LYS A 135 -18.70 16.68 7.29
C LYS A 135 -19.04 16.82 5.81
N GLU A 136 -19.51 17.99 5.38
CA GLU A 136 -19.82 18.27 3.97
C GLU A 136 -18.57 18.13 3.07
N LEU A 137 -17.43 18.68 3.52
CA LEU A 137 -16.14 18.57 2.81
C LEU A 137 -15.65 17.13 2.77
N SER A 138 -15.69 16.42 3.89
CA SER A 138 -15.27 15.01 3.99
C SER A 138 -16.04 14.10 3.02
N ILE A 139 -17.33 14.32 2.83
CA ILE A 139 -18.14 13.56 1.87
C ILE A 139 -17.63 13.78 0.43
N VAL A 140 -17.29 15.01 0.06
CA VAL A 140 -16.74 15.32 -1.28
C VAL A 140 -15.36 14.68 -1.46
N ILE A 141 -14.49 14.74 -0.44
CA ILE A 141 -13.18 14.12 -0.44
C ILE A 141 -13.31 12.60 -0.64
N LEU A 142 -14.15 11.95 0.17
CA LEU A 142 -14.37 10.49 0.09
C LEU A 142 -14.95 10.06 -1.26
N ASN A 143 -15.89 10.83 -1.82
CA ASN A 143 -16.42 10.55 -3.17
C ASN A 143 -15.32 10.59 -4.25
N SER A 144 -14.39 11.55 -4.16
CA SER A 144 -13.26 11.63 -5.09
C SER A 144 -12.35 10.40 -4.96
N MET A 145 -12.01 10.00 -3.73
CA MET A 145 -11.16 8.82 -3.51
C MET A 145 -11.85 7.52 -3.94
N ILE A 146 -13.16 7.37 -3.68
CA ILE A 146 -13.93 6.20 -4.16
C ILE A 146 -13.88 6.13 -5.68
N SER A 147 -14.03 7.26 -6.39
CA SER A 147 -13.93 7.27 -7.87
C SER A 147 -12.58 6.74 -8.35
N HIS A 148 -11.47 7.20 -7.76
CA HIS A 148 -10.15 6.71 -8.12
C HIS A 148 -9.92 5.24 -7.76
N LEU A 149 -10.50 4.75 -6.66
CA LEU A 149 -10.45 3.33 -6.31
C LEU A 149 -11.23 2.46 -7.30
N GLU A 150 -12.40 2.92 -7.78
CA GLU A 150 -13.16 2.21 -8.82
C GLU A 150 -12.39 2.19 -10.17
N GLU A 151 -11.66 3.26 -10.51
CA GLU A 151 -10.76 3.29 -11.65
C GLU A 151 -9.65 2.23 -11.52
N ILE A 152 -8.96 2.17 -10.37
CA ILE A 152 -7.94 1.14 -10.09
C ILE A 152 -8.52 -0.27 -10.27
N LYS A 153 -9.70 -0.53 -9.71
CA LYS A 153 -10.38 -1.81 -9.83
C LYS A 153 -10.65 -2.17 -11.29
N THR A 154 -11.14 -1.20 -12.07
CA THR A 154 -11.43 -1.38 -13.50
C THR A 154 -10.17 -1.76 -14.29
N VAL A 155 -9.01 -1.15 -13.99
CA VAL A 155 -7.72 -1.53 -14.61
C VAL A 155 -7.39 -2.99 -14.33
N TYR A 156 -7.52 -3.43 -13.09
CA TYR A 156 -7.25 -4.82 -12.70
C TYR A 156 -8.19 -5.81 -13.37
N GLU A 157 -9.50 -5.54 -13.37
CA GLU A 157 -10.50 -6.39 -14.03
C GLU A 157 -10.26 -6.47 -15.55
N THR A 158 -9.91 -5.34 -16.18
CA THR A 158 -9.57 -5.29 -17.61
C THR A 158 -8.33 -6.13 -17.93
N TYR A 159 -7.29 -6.02 -17.09
CA TYR A 159 -6.08 -6.80 -17.28
C TYR A 159 -6.31 -8.31 -17.11
N LEU A 160 -7.14 -8.73 -16.16
CA LEU A 160 -7.52 -10.14 -16.00
C LEU A 160 -8.23 -10.72 -17.23
N LEU A 161 -9.07 -9.91 -17.89
CA LEU A 161 -9.78 -10.33 -19.10
C LEU A 161 -8.84 -10.46 -20.31
N LYS A 162 -7.84 -9.58 -20.42
CA LYS A 162 -6.90 -9.54 -21.55
C LYS A 162 -5.50 -9.15 -21.07
N PRO A 163 -4.72 -10.08 -20.54
CA PRO A 163 -3.33 -9.82 -20.16
C PRO A 163 -2.48 -9.42 -21.37
N THR A 164 -1.77 -8.31 -21.29
CA THR A 164 -1.00 -7.72 -22.40
C THR A 164 0.51 -7.91 -22.27
N LYS A 165 1.00 -8.36 -21.12
CA LYS A 165 2.42 -8.55 -20.83
C LYS A 165 2.76 -10.04 -20.76
N ASP A 166 4.04 -10.38 -20.95
CA ASP A 166 4.52 -11.75 -20.75
C ASP A 166 4.73 -12.09 -19.28
N GLU A 167 4.83 -13.37 -18.98
CA GLU A 167 4.99 -13.88 -17.60
C GLU A 167 6.28 -13.38 -16.94
N LYS A 168 7.38 -13.26 -17.69
CA LYS A 168 8.66 -12.78 -17.15
C LYS A 168 8.53 -11.34 -16.65
N TRP A 169 7.87 -10.48 -17.42
CA TRP A 169 7.61 -9.11 -17.04
C TRP A 169 6.68 -9.05 -15.83
N GLU A 170 5.63 -9.86 -15.79
CA GLU A 170 4.69 -9.92 -14.65
C GLU A 170 5.38 -10.34 -13.34
N ASN A 171 6.21 -11.38 -13.42
CA ASN A 171 6.96 -11.86 -12.25
C ASN A 171 7.93 -10.79 -11.74
N ALA A 172 8.58 -10.06 -12.66
CA ALA A 172 9.43 -8.93 -12.30
C ALA A 172 8.63 -7.78 -11.68
N LEU A 173 7.41 -7.50 -12.16
CA LEU A 173 6.56 -6.47 -11.60
C LEU A 173 6.21 -6.76 -10.13
N VAL A 174 5.81 -7.98 -9.80
CA VAL A 174 5.45 -8.33 -8.42
C VAL A 174 6.61 -8.06 -7.45
N ILE A 175 7.80 -8.57 -7.75
CA ILE A 175 8.96 -8.36 -6.84
C ILE A 175 9.44 -6.90 -6.80
N ASN A 176 9.45 -6.20 -7.93
CA ASN A 176 9.85 -4.79 -7.98
C ASN A 176 8.87 -3.90 -7.20
N THR A 177 7.58 -4.21 -7.19
CA THR A 177 6.59 -3.51 -6.37
C THR A 177 6.86 -3.71 -4.87
N LEU A 178 7.20 -4.93 -4.43
CA LEU A 178 7.59 -5.19 -3.04
C LEU A 178 8.88 -4.45 -2.64
N ILE A 179 9.87 -4.40 -3.54
CA ILE A 179 11.12 -3.64 -3.35
C ILE A 179 10.81 -2.15 -3.21
N ALA A 180 10.03 -1.57 -4.11
CA ALA A 180 9.63 -0.17 -4.07
C ALA A 180 8.85 0.16 -2.79
N SER A 181 7.91 -0.70 -2.40
CA SER A 181 7.14 -0.55 -1.17
C SER A 181 8.03 -0.60 0.07
N SER A 182 8.95 -1.57 0.17
CA SER A 182 9.88 -1.68 1.31
C SER A 182 10.87 -0.51 1.39
N TYR A 183 11.29 0.06 0.26
CA TYR A 183 12.13 1.25 0.22
C TYR A 183 11.38 2.47 0.79
N ARG A 184 10.16 2.74 0.29
CA ARG A 184 9.32 3.84 0.79
C ARG A 184 8.98 3.66 2.27
N LEU A 185 8.72 2.43 2.71
CA LEU A 185 8.48 2.10 4.11
C LEU A 185 9.68 2.51 4.98
N LYS A 186 10.90 2.11 4.58
CA LYS A 186 12.15 2.42 5.29
C LYS A 186 12.45 3.91 5.29
N GLU A 187 12.54 4.53 4.10
CA GLU A 187 13.05 5.91 3.97
C GLU A 187 12.01 6.95 4.37
N TRP A 188 10.78 6.82 3.86
CA TRP A 188 9.80 7.88 4.00
C TRP A 188 8.98 7.74 5.27
N ARG A 189 8.40 6.55 5.51
CA ARG A 189 7.44 6.36 6.60
C ARG A 189 8.11 6.22 7.96
N ILE A 190 9.24 5.52 8.01
CA ILE A 190 9.97 5.33 9.27
C ILE A 190 11.15 6.32 9.35
N GLY A 191 11.98 6.40 8.32
CA GLY A 191 13.23 7.14 8.34
C GLY A 191 13.07 8.64 8.53
N ASN A 192 12.09 9.27 7.88
CA ASN A 192 11.88 10.71 7.98
C ASN A 192 11.49 11.16 9.41
N ALA A 193 10.57 10.44 10.03
CA ALA A 193 10.10 10.78 11.37
C ALA A 193 11.11 10.37 12.47
N SER A 194 11.79 9.23 12.30
CA SER A 194 12.79 8.75 13.26
C SER A 194 14.17 9.43 13.13
N GLY A 195 14.37 10.29 12.12
CA GLY A 195 15.65 10.95 11.89
C GLY A 195 16.74 10.01 11.37
N ASN A 196 16.37 8.88 10.76
CA ASN A 196 17.30 7.90 10.20
C ASN A 196 17.42 7.97 8.68
N SER A 197 16.52 8.68 7.97
CA SER A 197 16.66 8.91 6.53
C SER A 197 17.85 9.85 6.25
N SER A 198 18.38 9.78 5.02
CA SER A 198 19.48 10.67 4.60
C SER A 198 19.10 12.15 4.73
N LYS A 199 17.86 12.50 4.44
CA LYS A 199 17.32 13.86 4.47
C LYS A 199 17.23 14.47 5.88
N PHE A 200 16.92 13.66 6.90
CA PHE A 200 16.66 14.10 8.26
C PHE A 200 17.59 13.43 9.29
N LYS A 201 18.80 13.15 8.90
CA LYS A 201 19.77 12.41 9.72
C LYS A 201 19.98 13.08 11.09
N ASN A 202 19.79 12.30 12.17
CA ASN A 202 19.90 12.71 13.57
C ASN A 202 18.90 13.81 14.02
N ASP A 203 17.81 13.99 13.28
CA ASP A 203 16.75 14.96 13.60
C ASP A 203 15.39 14.25 13.65
N ALA A 204 15.14 13.47 14.70
CA ALA A 204 13.88 12.76 14.90
C ALA A 204 12.76 13.73 15.30
N LYS A 205 11.61 13.66 14.59
CA LYS A 205 10.41 14.47 14.85
C LYS A 205 9.16 13.70 14.47
N ASN A 206 8.28 13.44 15.43
CA ASN A 206 7.03 12.73 15.20
C ASN A 206 6.10 13.46 14.22
N GLU A 207 6.17 14.81 14.17
CA GLU A 207 5.37 15.64 13.25
C GLU A 207 5.65 15.39 11.76
N ARG A 208 6.73 14.67 11.44
CA ARG A 208 7.05 14.23 10.07
C ARG A 208 6.42 12.89 9.73
N ALA A 209 5.79 12.24 10.70
CA ALA A 209 5.14 10.96 10.45
C ALA A 209 3.91 11.14 9.53
N GLU A 210 3.70 10.18 8.67
CA GLU A 210 2.46 10.04 7.92
C GLU A 210 1.32 9.83 8.94
N TYR A 211 0.20 10.54 8.80
CA TYR A 211 -0.94 10.45 9.73
C TYR A 211 -0.62 10.82 11.19
N PHE A 212 0.18 11.86 11.35
CA PHE A 212 0.55 12.38 12.67
C PHE A 212 -0.65 12.87 13.48
N LEU A 213 -1.60 13.56 12.85
CA LEU A 213 -2.77 14.13 13.55
C LEU A 213 -3.66 13.05 14.16
N SER A 214 -3.91 11.98 13.44
CA SER A 214 -4.74 10.86 13.88
C SER A 214 -3.99 9.85 14.73
N GLN A 215 -2.65 9.95 14.82
CA GLN A 215 -1.77 8.94 15.44
C GLN A 215 -2.02 7.53 14.89
N ASN A 216 -2.09 7.41 13.56
CA ASN A 216 -2.30 6.15 12.85
C ASN A 216 -1.09 5.71 12.01
N SER A 217 0.09 6.30 12.24
CA SER A 217 1.29 6.00 11.46
C SER A 217 1.75 4.55 11.62
N PHE A 218 1.78 4.03 12.84
CA PHE A 218 2.14 2.63 13.07
C PHE A 218 1.09 1.66 12.54
N ALA A 219 -0.20 2.03 12.59
CA ALA A 219 -1.28 1.24 11.97
C ALA A 219 -1.14 1.20 10.42
N ALA A 220 -0.71 2.29 9.81
CA ALA A 220 -0.39 2.35 8.38
C ALA A 220 0.80 1.45 8.02
N ILE A 221 1.88 1.48 8.81
CA ILE A 221 3.06 0.63 8.62
C ILE A 221 2.69 -0.84 8.75
N ASP A 222 1.91 -1.22 9.76
CA ASP A 222 1.45 -2.60 9.96
C ASP A 222 0.59 -3.10 8.78
N ALA A 223 -0.29 -2.27 8.25
CA ALA A 223 -1.08 -2.58 7.07
C ALA A 223 -0.24 -2.81 5.79
N ILE A 224 0.86 -2.06 5.62
CA ILE A 224 1.82 -2.30 4.53
C ILE A 224 2.50 -3.66 4.71
N LEU A 225 2.94 -3.99 5.93
CA LEU A 225 3.55 -5.29 6.24
C LEU A 225 2.56 -6.44 6.03
N ASP A 226 1.29 -6.24 6.36
CA ASP A 226 0.21 -7.19 6.05
C ASP A 226 0.04 -7.41 4.55
N ALA A 227 0.10 -6.34 3.74
CA ALA A 227 0.04 -6.46 2.29
C ALA A 227 1.21 -7.29 1.74
N HIS A 228 2.43 -7.06 2.26
CA HIS A 228 3.59 -7.90 1.92
C HIS A 228 3.35 -9.38 2.30
N ASN A 229 2.80 -9.64 3.49
CA ASN A 229 2.44 -10.99 3.93
C ASN A 229 1.43 -11.68 3.00
N GLN A 230 0.47 -10.95 2.41
CA GLN A 230 -0.48 -11.50 1.43
C GLN A 230 0.21 -12.05 0.18
N ILE A 231 1.39 -11.52 -0.17
CA ILE A 231 2.16 -11.97 -1.34
C ILE A 231 3.16 -13.07 -0.99
N VAL A 232 3.90 -12.91 0.12
CA VAL A 232 5.06 -13.79 0.42
C VAL A 232 4.69 -15.05 1.18
N LYS A 233 3.54 -15.09 1.84
CA LYS A 233 3.05 -16.31 2.49
C LYS A 233 2.32 -17.20 1.49
N LYS A 234 2.44 -18.52 1.70
CA LYS A 234 1.82 -19.53 0.85
C LYS A 234 0.28 -19.43 0.89
N ASN A 235 -0.32 -19.46 -0.29
CA ASN A 235 -1.75 -19.48 -0.53
C ASN A 235 -2.21 -20.82 -1.18
N PRO A 236 -3.52 -21.10 -1.26
CA PRO A 236 -4.03 -22.36 -1.85
C PRO A 236 -4.01 -22.39 -3.40
N TYR A 237 -3.45 -21.39 -4.05
CA TYR A 237 -3.26 -21.26 -5.50
C TYR A 237 -1.77 -21.08 -5.82
N TYR A 238 -1.38 -21.14 -7.11
CA TYR A 238 0.00 -20.84 -7.51
C TYR A 238 0.29 -19.36 -7.29
N ASP A 239 1.09 -19.08 -6.28
CA ASP A 239 1.38 -17.75 -5.77
C ASP A 239 2.88 -17.42 -5.88
N PHE A 240 3.25 -16.23 -5.40
CA PHE A 240 4.64 -15.80 -5.38
C PHE A 240 5.53 -16.72 -4.51
N ALA A 241 5.00 -17.27 -3.43
CA ALA A 241 5.75 -18.19 -2.59
C ALA A 241 6.05 -19.52 -3.32
N ALA A 242 5.08 -20.07 -4.07
CA ALA A 242 5.28 -21.25 -4.90
C ALA A 242 6.34 -20.98 -5.98
N PHE A 243 6.24 -19.85 -6.69
CA PHE A 243 7.23 -19.43 -7.68
C PHE A 243 8.64 -19.30 -7.09
N ALA A 244 8.77 -18.65 -5.92
CA ALA A 244 10.06 -18.50 -5.26
C ALA A 244 10.66 -19.86 -4.88
N MET A 245 9.83 -20.81 -4.43
CA MET A 245 10.27 -22.19 -4.15
C MET A 245 10.71 -22.91 -5.42
N ASP A 246 9.98 -22.80 -6.52
CA ASP A 246 10.34 -23.39 -7.81
C ASP A 246 11.67 -22.84 -8.37
N LYS A 247 11.99 -21.59 -8.03
CA LYS A 247 13.28 -20.94 -8.36
C LYS A 247 14.40 -21.23 -7.35
N GLY A 248 14.14 -22.07 -6.34
CA GLY A 248 15.13 -22.40 -5.29
C GLY A 248 15.36 -21.26 -4.26
N ALA A 249 14.45 -20.27 -4.20
CA ALA A 249 14.55 -19.10 -3.32
C ALA A 249 13.81 -19.27 -1.98
N ALA A 250 13.52 -20.51 -1.56
CA ALA A 250 12.74 -20.79 -0.34
C ALA A 250 13.39 -20.19 0.93
N ILE A 251 14.73 -20.26 1.05
CA ILE A 251 15.45 -19.72 2.22
C ILE A 251 15.34 -18.19 2.24
N GLN A 252 15.55 -17.51 1.11
CA GLN A 252 15.45 -16.07 1.00
C GLN A 252 14.04 -15.57 1.30
N LEU A 253 13.03 -16.32 0.84
CA LEU A 253 11.64 -16.02 1.15
C LEU A 253 11.34 -16.12 2.65
N LEU A 254 11.84 -17.15 3.33
CA LEU A 254 11.71 -17.28 4.78
C LEU A 254 12.35 -16.11 5.54
N VAL A 255 13.53 -15.63 5.09
CA VAL A 255 14.16 -14.44 5.67
C VAL A 255 13.25 -13.21 5.54
N VAL A 256 12.61 -13.02 4.39
CA VAL A 256 11.64 -11.92 4.19
C VAL A 256 10.47 -12.03 5.16
N ILE A 257 9.88 -13.22 5.28
CA ILE A 257 8.74 -13.46 6.20
C ILE A 257 9.14 -13.19 7.66
N ASP A 258 10.33 -13.63 8.08
CA ASP A 258 10.84 -13.39 9.42
C ASP A 258 11.07 -11.89 9.69
N LYS A 259 11.60 -11.15 8.71
CA LYS A 259 11.79 -9.69 8.85
C LYS A 259 10.46 -8.92 8.93
N ILE A 260 9.45 -9.32 8.16
CA ILE A 260 8.10 -8.74 8.28
C ILE A 260 7.57 -8.97 9.70
N LYS A 261 7.68 -10.21 10.20
CA LYS A 261 7.22 -10.55 11.55
C LYS A 261 7.98 -9.78 12.63
N GLU A 262 9.31 -9.65 12.52
CA GLU A 262 10.14 -8.88 13.44
C GLU A 262 9.64 -7.43 13.52
N MET A 263 9.39 -6.77 12.38
CA MET A 263 8.86 -5.41 12.35
C MET A 263 7.47 -5.30 13.00
N GLN A 264 6.57 -6.24 12.71
CA GLN A 264 5.23 -6.27 13.32
C GLN A 264 5.30 -6.47 14.84
N ASP A 265 6.23 -7.28 15.33
CA ASP A 265 6.43 -7.47 16.76
C ASP A 265 7.05 -6.23 17.43
N GLU A 266 7.92 -5.50 16.74
CA GLU A 266 8.46 -4.22 17.22
C GLU A 266 7.39 -3.12 17.32
N LEU A 267 6.50 -3.02 16.35
CA LEU A 267 5.39 -2.05 16.38
C LEU A 267 4.50 -2.23 17.61
N LYS A 268 4.31 -3.47 18.10
CA LYS A 268 3.48 -3.75 19.29
C LYS A 268 4.08 -3.26 20.60
N VAL A 269 5.42 -3.13 20.67
CA VAL A 269 6.13 -2.75 21.91
C VAL A 269 6.55 -1.29 21.92
N LEU A 270 6.53 -0.60 20.79
CA LEU A 270 6.79 0.83 20.72
C LEU A 270 5.61 1.62 21.31
N PRO A 271 5.88 2.75 22.02
CA PRO A 271 4.83 3.69 22.38
C PRO A 271 4.13 4.17 21.11
N LYS A 272 2.81 4.37 21.18
CA LYS A 272 1.98 4.70 20.02
C LYS A 272 2.57 5.91 19.26
N ASP A 273 2.92 5.67 17.99
CA ASP A 273 3.47 6.63 17.01
C ASP A 273 4.68 7.44 17.51
N ASP A 274 5.47 6.88 18.45
CA ASP A 274 6.71 7.52 18.94
C ASP A 274 7.92 7.10 18.09
N PHE A 275 8.14 7.79 17.00
CA PHE A 275 9.26 7.56 16.09
C PHE A 275 10.62 7.92 16.67
N THR A 276 10.68 8.72 17.76
CA THR A 276 11.95 9.02 18.41
C THR A 276 12.60 7.78 19.03
N LYS A 277 11.83 6.71 19.22
CA LYS A 277 12.28 5.40 19.71
C LYS A 277 12.34 4.32 18.61
N ALA A 278 12.07 4.66 17.36
CA ALA A 278 11.92 3.71 16.26
C ALA A 278 13.23 3.34 15.54
N ASN A 279 14.41 3.55 16.14
CA ASN A 279 15.69 3.19 15.51
C ASN A 279 15.80 1.70 15.18
N LYS A 280 15.29 0.83 16.05
CA LYS A 280 15.29 -0.61 15.81
C LYS A 280 14.36 -0.94 14.65
N LEU A 281 13.15 -0.38 14.62
CA LEU A 281 12.17 -0.54 13.53
C LEU A 281 12.77 -0.09 12.18
N PHE A 282 13.53 1.02 12.14
CA PHE A 282 14.22 1.46 10.93
C PHE A 282 15.25 0.44 10.45
N ASN A 283 16.05 -0.13 11.38
CA ASN A 283 17.04 -1.14 11.01
C ASN A 283 16.37 -2.42 10.50
N SER A 284 15.29 -2.88 11.11
CA SER A 284 14.51 -4.03 10.63
C SER A 284 13.88 -3.76 9.25
N ALA A 285 13.41 -2.53 8.99
CA ALA A 285 12.94 -2.11 7.66
C ALA A 285 14.05 -2.10 6.61
N LYS A 286 15.26 -1.68 6.99
CA LYS A 286 16.46 -1.77 6.13
C LYS A 286 16.80 -3.22 5.81
N ASP A 287 16.76 -4.10 6.80
CA ASP A 287 17.02 -5.53 6.61
C ASP A 287 15.95 -6.18 5.71
N LEU A 288 14.68 -5.82 5.88
CA LEU A 288 13.59 -6.28 5.01
C LEU A 288 13.82 -5.83 3.56
N HIS A 289 14.17 -4.55 3.35
CA HIS A 289 14.46 -4.04 2.02
C HIS A 289 15.66 -4.79 1.38
N ASN A 290 16.74 -5.03 2.12
CA ASN A 290 17.90 -5.78 1.65
C ASN A 290 17.55 -7.25 1.35
N ALA A 291 16.67 -7.88 2.13
CA ALA A 291 16.20 -9.23 1.88
C ALA A 291 15.48 -9.34 0.53
N TYR A 292 14.69 -8.34 0.16
CA TYR A 292 14.07 -8.27 -1.17
C TYR A 292 15.09 -7.90 -2.26
N TYR A 293 15.78 -6.77 -2.11
CA TYR A 293 16.54 -6.13 -3.19
C TYR A 293 17.87 -6.81 -3.49
N VAL A 294 18.48 -7.45 -2.49
CA VAL A 294 19.75 -8.15 -2.69
C VAL A 294 19.51 -9.65 -2.78
N SER A 295 19.02 -10.25 -1.69
CA SER A 295 19.05 -11.70 -1.57
C SER A 295 17.99 -12.41 -2.42
N LEU A 296 16.73 -11.93 -2.40
CA LEU A 296 15.63 -12.61 -3.10
C LEU A 296 15.71 -12.37 -4.61
N ILE A 297 16.00 -11.15 -5.03
CA ILE A 297 16.03 -10.80 -6.46
C ILE A 297 17.20 -11.51 -7.20
N GLU A 298 18.34 -11.63 -6.54
CA GLU A 298 19.49 -12.37 -7.09
C GLU A 298 19.14 -13.84 -7.33
N GLN A 299 18.54 -14.49 -6.34
CA GLN A 299 18.13 -15.90 -6.44
C GLN A 299 17.04 -16.13 -7.49
N LEU A 300 16.12 -15.17 -7.65
CA LEU A 300 15.06 -15.23 -8.67
C LEU A 300 15.58 -14.93 -10.09
N SER A 301 16.83 -14.47 -10.23
CA SER A 301 17.43 -14.01 -11.50
C SER A 301 16.58 -12.95 -12.21
N ILE A 302 16.02 -12.01 -11.43
CA ILE A 302 15.20 -10.90 -11.93
C ILE A 302 16.04 -9.62 -11.87
N THR A 303 15.86 -8.74 -12.86
CA THR A 303 16.49 -7.42 -12.84
C THR A 303 15.68 -6.48 -11.94
N GLY A 304 16.32 -5.95 -10.89
CA GLY A 304 15.72 -4.96 -10.01
C GLY A 304 15.60 -3.59 -10.68
N LYS A 305 14.49 -2.91 -10.48
CA LYS A 305 14.41 -1.48 -10.78
C LYS A 305 15.16 -0.72 -9.68
N ILE A 306 16.08 0.15 -10.07
CA ILE A 306 16.70 1.12 -9.16
C ILE A 306 15.66 2.21 -8.93
N LEU A 307 15.33 2.43 -7.66
CA LEU A 307 14.52 3.59 -7.27
C LEU A 307 15.48 4.73 -6.99
N ASP A 308 15.34 5.83 -7.71
CA ASP A 308 16.09 7.03 -7.40
C ASP A 308 15.68 7.54 -6.02
N ALA A 309 16.69 7.99 -5.25
CA ALA A 309 16.49 8.45 -3.87
C ALA A 309 15.55 9.68 -3.78
N ASP A 310 15.34 10.34 -4.91
CA ASP A 310 14.58 11.58 -5.04
C ASP A 310 13.10 11.35 -5.33
N GLY A 311 12.67 10.13 -5.61
CA GLY A 311 11.25 9.78 -5.76
C GLY A 311 10.63 10.24 -7.09
N ASP A 312 11.44 10.43 -8.14
CA ASP A 312 10.97 10.73 -9.50
C ASP A 312 10.49 9.49 -10.24
#